data_2b9cb6181accccba747885d28a26acc2
#
_entry.id   2b9cb6181accccba747885d28a26acc2
#
_cell.length_a   1.000
_cell.length_b   1.000
_cell.length_c   1.000
_cell.angle_alpha   90.00
_cell.angle_beta   90.00
_cell.angle_gamma   90.00
#
_symmetry.space_group_name_H-M   'P 1'
#
loop_
_entity.id
_entity.type
_entity.pdbx_description
1 polymer ?
#
loop_
_entity_poly.entity_id
_entity_poly.type
_entity_poly.pdbx_seq_one_letter_code
_entity_poly.pdbx_strand_id
1 'polypeptide(L)'
;MKTKFIFVTGGVLSSLGKGLAAASISALLECRGLRVTNQKLDPYINVDPGTMSPFQHGEVFVTDDGAETDLDLGHYERFCSTRMGKGNNLTTGQVYFSVITKERKGDYLGKTVQVIPHITNEIKDYIKATATGFDVAIVEIGGTVGDIESLPFLEAIRQFRNEVGRKNAIFIHLTWVPLLKTAGEVKTKPTQHSVKALREIGIQPDILLCRTENFLSEEIKAKIALFCNVEVAAVFTAKDVECIYEVPLVFHREGLDEKIVELLNIWTGRPHLEAWEDVVNKFCSPSSGEVCIAIVGKYVNLTDSYKSLNEALMHAGIANDCRVNLRFVDSEGIEKEGCGPLLAEADGILVPGGFGARGIDGMICAVEQARTQKIPFFGICLGMQMAVVEYARHVVLLDKANSSEFDEKTPSPVIDLLPEQKQIKEKGASMRLGAFPCILDQDSFAYAAYQELEISERHRHRYEFNNDFKEVLTAKGLRITGSSPDGSLAEIVEIKDHPWFLGCQFHPEFKSRPTSPHPLFTSFIRAAMQYKTRRK
;
A
#
# COMPACT_ATOMS: atom_id res chain seq x y z
N MET A 1 1.88 26.29 15.53
CA MET A 1 3.28 25.84 15.80
C MET A 1 4.01 25.83 14.47
N LYS A 2 5.35 26.08 14.41
CA LYS A 2 6.11 25.89 13.17
C LYS A 2 6.27 24.38 12.94
N THR A 3 6.02 23.90 11.73
CA THR A 3 6.16 22.47 11.39
C THR A 3 7.54 21.93 11.76
N LYS A 4 7.59 20.78 12.35
CA LYS A 4 8.80 20.01 12.69
C LYS A 4 9.05 18.92 11.66
N PHE A 5 10.31 18.57 11.43
CA PHE A 5 10.71 17.62 10.39
C PHE A 5 11.50 16.46 10.97
N ILE A 6 11.17 15.27 10.53
CA ILE A 6 11.88 14.03 10.86
C ILE A 6 12.35 13.43 9.53
N PHE A 7 13.64 13.35 9.32
CA PHE A 7 14.21 12.72 8.14
C PHE A 7 14.64 11.31 8.48
N VAL A 8 14.02 10.32 7.82
CA VAL A 8 14.32 8.91 8.00
C VAL A 8 15.22 8.43 6.87
N THR A 9 16.43 8.02 7.21
CA THR A 9 17.42 7.44 6.29
C THR A 9 17.71 6.00 6.67
N GLY A 10 18.23 5.20 5.75
CA GLY A 10 18.62 3.83 6.05
C GLY A 10 19.91 3.43 5.36
N GLY A 11 20.61 2.49 5.94
CA GLY A 11 21.84 1.97 5.41
C GLY A 11 21.95 0.46 5.55
N VAL A 12 23.07 -0.09 5.10
CA VAL A 12 23.43 -1.50 5.08
C VAL A 12 22.79 -2.27 3.92
N LEU A 13 21.44 -2.27 3.80
CA LEU A 13 20.72 -2.98 2.74
C LEU A 13 19.35 -2.33 2.45
N SER A 14 18.79 -2.62 1.29
CA SER A 14 17.43 -2.29 0.92
C SER A 14 16.42 -3.10 1.74
N SER A 15 15.13 -2.70 1.72
CA SER A 15 14.05 -3.39 2.44
C SER A 15 14.28 -3.54 3.95
N LEU A 16 15.07 -2.62 4.53
CA LEU A 16 15.36 -2.62 5.98
C LEU A 16 14.13 -2.23 6.82
N GLY A 17 13.09 -1.71 6.21
CA GLY A 17 11.84 -1.32 6.88
C GLY A 17 11.73 0.17 7.22
N LYS A 18 12.36 1.05 6.43
CA LYS A 18 12.23 2.52 6.59
C LYS A 18 10.79 2.99 6.54
N GLY A 19 10.01 2.52 5.53
CA GLY A 19 8.60 2.87 5.38
C GLY A 19 7.76 2.50 6.58
N LEU A 20 7.94 1.28 7.09
CA LEU A 20 7.26 0.81 8.29
C LEU A 20 7.68 1.60 9.55
N ALA A 21 8.97 1.93 9.67
CA ALA A 21 9.45 2.75 10.78
C ALA A 21 8.88 4.18 10.72
N ALA A 22 8.88 4.81 9.55
CA ALA A 22 8.27 6.13 9.33
C ALA A 22 6.77 6.12 9.64
N ALA A 23 6.04 5.12 9.15
CA ALA A 23 4.61 4.92 9.43
C ALA A 23 4.33 4.72 10.93
N SER A 24 5.14 3.90 11.61
CA SER A 24 5.00 3.64 13.05
C SER A 24 5.28 4.87 13.91
N ILE A 25 6.27 5.68 13.52
CA ILE A 25 6.53 6.97 14.18
C ILE A 25 5.35 7.93 13.97
N SER A 26 4.77 7.92 12.76
CA SER A 26 3.57 8.74 12.48
C SER A 26 2.40 8.35 13.37
N ALA A 27 2.12 7.04 13.49
CA ALA A 27 1.07 6.53 14.36
C ALA A 27 1.26 7.00 15.82
N LEU A 28 2.48 6.87 16.34
CA LEU A 28 2.80 7.29 17.70
C LEU A 28 2.59 8.80 17.93
N LEU A 29 3.00 9.63 16.97
CA LEU A 29 2.84 11.07 17.07
C LEU A 29 1.37 11.50 16.90
N GLU A 30 0.58 10.82 16.06
CA GLU A 30 -0.86 11.01 15.98
C GLU A 30 -1.56 10.60 17.29
N CYS A 31 -1.16 9.48 17.90
CA CYS A 31 -1.67 9.06 19.21
C CYS A 31 -1.36 10.08 20.33
N ARG A 32 -0.38 10.96 20.14
CA ARG A 32 -0.09 12.12 21.00
C ARG A 32 -0.89 13.37 20.63
N GLY A 33 -1.82 13.31 19.67
CA GLY A 33 -2.68 14.40 19.22
C GLY A 33 -2.03 15.36 18.22
N LEU A 34 -0.93 14.99 17.58
CA LEU A 34 -0.26 15.80 16.56
C LEU A 34 -0.82 15.50 15.16
N ARG A 35 -0.92 16.52 14.31
CA ARG A 35 -1.21 16.34 12.88
C ARG A 35 0.08 16.00 12.16
N VAL A 36 0.14 14.80 11.58
CA VAL A 36 1.33 14.25 10.98
C VAL A 36 1.11 14.00 9.48
N THR A 37 2.14 14.23 8.67
CA THR A 37 2.17 13.80 7.27
C THR A 37 3.47 13.06 6.98
N ASN A 38 3.42 12.11 6.05
CA ASN A 38 4.59 11.39 5.56
C ASN A 38 4.90 11.83 4.13
N GLN A 39 6.18 11.75 3.77
CA GLN A 39 6.65 11.99 2.41
C GLN A 39 7.75 11.00 2.05
N LYS A 40 7.65 10.44 0.84
CA LYS A 40 8.62 9.53 0.26
C LYS A 40 9.45 10.24 -0.81
N LEU A 41 10.76 10.16 -0.70
CA LEU A 41 11.71 10.64 -1.71
C LEU A 41 12.40 9.43 -2.36
N ASP A 42 12.04 9.12 -3.60
CA ASP A 42 12.54 7.94 -4.31
C ASP A 42 13.68 8.28 -5.27
N PRO A 43 14.83 7.59 -5.17
CA PRO A 43 16.03 7.95 -5.93
C PRO A 43 16.03 7.48 -7.40
N TYR A 44 15.01 6.79 -7.88
CA TYR A 44 14.93 6.34 -9.27
C TYR A 44 14.55 7.47 -10.24
N ILE A 45 14.93 7.29 -11.53
CA ILE A 45 14.72 8.28 -12.59
C ILE A 45 13.30 8.24 -13.20
N ASN A 46 12.53 7.21 -12.94
CA ASN A 46 11.14 7.16 -13.39
C ASN A 46 10.35 8.35 -12.83
N VAL A 47 9.48 8.94 -13.64
CA VAL A 47 8.62 10.05 -13.20
C VAL A 47 7.60 9.57 -12.16
N ASP A 48 7.06 8.37 -12.39
CA ASP A 48 6.18 7.66 -11.46
C ASP A 48 6.37 6.13 -11.61
N PRO A 49 5.89 5.31 -10.68
CA PRO A 49 6.01 3.85 -10.74
C PRO A 49 4.95 3.17 -11.61
N GLY A 50 4.00 3.90 -12.22
CA GLY A 50 2.86 3.33 -12.95
C GLY A 50 3.23 2.40 -14.11
N THR A 51 4.41 2.61 -14.73
CA THR A 51 4.94 1.77 -15.81
C THR A 51 5.95 0.72 -15.34
N MET A 52 6.25 0.68 -14.05
CA MET A 52 7.21 -0.29 -13.50
C MET A 52 6.59 -1.68 -13.36
N SER A 53 7.44 -2.70 -13.49
CA SER A 53 7.00 -4.08 -13.29
C SER A 53 6.74 -4.36 -11.80
N PRO A 54 5.56 -4.91 -11.42
CA PRO A 54 5.30 -5.32 -10.04
C PRO A 54 6.32 -6.33 -9.48
N PHE A 55 6.98 -7.09 -10.36
CA PHE A 55 8.05 -8.02 -9.97
C PHE A 55 9.33 -7.33 -9.47
N GLN A 56 9.54 -6.06 -9.83
CA GLN A 56 10.73 -5.30 -9.43
C GLN A 56 10.46 -4.34 -8.27
N HIS A 57 9.28 -3.73 -8.23
CA HIS A 57 8.94 -2.67 -7.28
C HIS A 57 7.81 -3.03 -6.31
N GLY A 58 7.17 -4.20 -6.48
CA GLY A 58 5.99 -4.55 -5.71
C GLY A 58 4.73 -3.85 -6.22
N GLU A 59 3.77 -3.64 -5.33
CA GLU A 59 2.50 -3.00 -5.63
C GLU A 59 2.65 -1.52 -6.00
N VAL A 60 1.91 -1.08 -7.01
CA VAL A 60 1.69 0.34 -7.28
C VAL A 60 0.49 0.80 -6.47
N PHE A 61 0.73 1.63 -5.46
CA PHE A 61 -0.31 2.18 -4.61
C PHE A 61 -0.92 3.44 -5.26
N VAL A 62 -2.26 3.54 -5.26
CA VAL A 62 -2.97 4.68 -5.86
C VAL A 62 -3.63 5.52 -4.78
N THR A 63 -3.41 6.83 -4.85
CA THR A 63 -4.00 7.83 -3.93
C THR A 63 -5.37 8.33 -4.41
N ASP A 64 -6.10 9.05 -3.55
CA ASP A 64 -7.41 9.61 -3.91
C ASP A 64 -7.33 10.59 -5.09
N ASP A 65 -6.25 11.36 -5.20
CA ASP A 65 -5.99 12.32 -6.29
C ASP A 65 -5.36 11.69 -7.56
N GLY A 66 -5.29 10.35 -7.62
CA GLY A 66 -4.85 9.59 -8.77
C GLY A 66 -3.34 9.54 -8.98
N ALA A 67 -2.54 9.75 -7.94
CA ALA A 67 -1.11 9.46 -8.03
C ALA A 67 -0.87 7.94 -7.98
N GLU A 68 -0.06 7.45 -8.92
CA GLU A 68 0.57 6.13 -8.83
C GLU A 68 1.88 6.28 -8.05
N THR A 69 2.04 5.53 -6.96
CA THR A 69 3.10 5.74 -5.99
C THR A 69 3.72 4.42 -5.53
N ASP A 70 4.86 4.51 -4.84
CA ASP A 70 5.48 3.37 -4.18
C ASP A 70 4.58 2.78 -3.09
N LEU A 71 4.74 1.49 -2.81
CA LEU A 71 4.00 0.73 -1.80
C LEU A 71 4.12 1.31 -0.37
N ASP A 72 5.17 2.09 -0.10
CA ASP A 72 5.38 2.72 1.20
C ASP A 72 4.27 3.73 1.55
N LEU A 73 3.63 4.39 0.55
CA LEU A 73 2.49 5.26 0.82
C LEU A 73 1.30 4.46 1.38
N GLY A 74 1.14 3.21 0.97
CA GLY A 74 0.18 2.29 1.57
C GLY A 74 0.50 2.04 3.06
N HIS A 75 1.78 1.87 3.43
CA HIS A 75 2.16 1.78 4.83
C HIS A 75 1.78 3.04 5.60
N TYR A 76 2.07 4.23 5.05
CA TYR A 76 1.73 5.49 5.72
C TYR A 76 0.23 5.60 5.97
N GLU A 77 -0.61 5.35 4.96
CA GLU A 77 -2.07 5.44 5.11
C GLU A 77 -2.67 4.37 6.05
N ARG A 78 -2.05 3.20 6.16
CA ARG A 78 -2.50 2.17 7.11
C ARG A 78 -2.22 2.53 8.57
N PHE A 79 -1.16 3.29 8.82
CA PHE A 79 -0.70 3.62 10.16
C PHE A 79 -1.15 5.00 10.65
N CYS A 80 -1.47 5.95 9.76
CA CYS A 80 -1.92 7.28 10.15
C CYS A 80 -3.27 7.65 9.50
N SER A 81 -3.96 8.62 10.10
CA SER A 81 -5.27 9.08 9.65
C SER A 81 -5.19 9.98 8.42
N THR A 82 -4.04 10.62 8.20
CA THR A 82 -3.80 11.51 7.07
C THR A 82 -3.85 10.73 5.75
N ARG A 83 -4.63 11.22 4.79
CA ARG A 83 -4.64 10.70 3.42
C ARG A 83 -3.46 11.27 2.66
N MET A 84 -2.78 10.39 1.93
CA MET A 84 -1.66 10.77 1.07
C MET A 84 -2.15 11.18 -0.31
N GLY A 85 -1.36 11.99 -1.00
CA GLY A 85 -1.63 12.45 -2.35
C GLY A 85 -0.34 12.65 -3.15
N LYS A 86 -0.45 13.28 -4.32
CA LYS A 86 0.69 13.58 -5.23
C LYS A 86 1.85 14.29 -4.53
N GLY A 87 1.55 15.12 -3.54
CA GLY A 87 2.55 15.82 -2.74
C GLY A 87 3.34 14.92 -1.79
N ASN A 88 2.97 13.66 -1.59
CA ASN A 88 3.61 12.77 -0.63
C ASN A 88 4.65 11.82 -1.25
N ASN A 89 4.77 11.80 -2.58
CA ASN A 89 5.80 11.03 -3.28
C ASN A 89 6.56 11.91 -4.29
N LEU A 90 7.86 11.95 -4.17
CA LEU A 90 8.75 12.70 -5.06
C LEU A 90 9.86 11.80 -5.58
N THR A 91 9.96 11.64 -6.90
CA THR A 91 11.04 10.87 -7.53
C THR A 91 12.17 11.78 -8.03
N THR A 92 13.37 11.23 -8.18
CA THR A 92 14.47 11.93 -8.85
C THR A 92 14.05 12.39 -10.25
N GLY A 93 13.31 11.54 -11.00
CA GLY A 93 12.81 11.89 -12.33
C GLY A 93 11.94 13.14 -12.32
N GLN A 94 11.00 13.26 -11.40
CA GLN A 94 10.14 14.45 -11.25
C GLN A 94 10.97 15.71 -10.95
N VAL A 95 11.94 15.62 -10.03
CA VAL A 95 12.80 16.76 -9.66
C VAL A 95 13.60 17.26 -10.87
N TYR A 96 14.27 16.35 -11.58
CA TYR A 96 15.07 16.73 -12.75
C TYR A 96 14.20 17.24 -13.89
N PHE A 97 13.07 16.60 -14.16
CA PHE A 97 12.12 17.04 -15.17
C PHE A 97 11.61 18.46 -14.89
N SER A 98 11.26 18.76 -13.63
CA SER A 98 10.84 20.10 -13.21
C SER A 98 11.95 21.13 -13.45
N VAL A 99 13.17 20.87 -12.98
CA VAL A 99 14.30 21.80 -13.12
C VAL A 99 14.68 22.02 -14.58
N ILE A 100 14.73 20.96 -15.40
CA ILE A 100 15.01 21.05 -16.85
C ILE A 100 13.89 21.85 -17.55
N THR A 101 12.64 21.63 -17.19
CA THR A 101 11.50 22.37 -17.76
C THR A 101 11.59 23.87 -17.42
N LYS A 102 11.93 24.22 -16.18
CA LYS A 102 12.16 25.60 -15.74
C LYS A 102 13.35 26.25 -16.49
N GLU A 103 14.43 25.50 -16.69
CA GLU A 103 15.59 25.96 -17.46
C GLU A 103 15.16 26.28 -18.90
N ARG A 104 14.45 25.36 -19.57
CA ARG A 104 13.99 25.57 -20.96
C ARG A 104 13.01 26.73 -21.11
N LYS A 105 12.23 27.07 -20.07
CA LYS A 105 11.36 28.25 -20.02
C LYS A 105 12.10 29.55 -19.73
N GLY A 106 13.37 29.49 -19.33
CA GLY A 106 14.17 30.68 -19.02
C GLY A 106 14.06 31.19 -17.58
N ASP A 107 13.46 30.44 -16.67
CA ASP A 107 13.21 30.86 -15.29
C ASP A 107 14.50 31.16 -14.51
N TYR A 108 15.63 30.61 -14.94
CA TYR A 108 16.93 30.83 -14.32
C TYR A 108 17.73 32.01 -14.94
N LEU A 109 17.11 32.76 -15.86
CA LEU A 109 17.69 33.99 -16.41
C LEU A 109 19.14 33.83 -16.95
N GLY A 110 19.42 32.71 -17.63
CA GLY A 110 20.75 32.44 -18.24
C GLY A 110 21.84 31.99 -17.26
N LYS A 111 21.50 31.73 -15.99
CA LYS A 111 22.43 31.16 -15.02
C LYS A 111 22.76 29.71 -15.35
N THR A 112 23.98 29.27 -15.00
CA THR A 112 24.34 27.85 -15.04
C THR A 112 23.50 27.08 -14.00
N VAL A 113 22.73 26.11 -14.46
CA VAL A 113 21.91 25.24 -13.60
C VAL A 113 22.73 24.02 -13.17
N GLN A 114 22.79 23.76 -11.87
CA GLN A 114 23.61 22.70 -11.27
C GLN A 114 22.81 21.93 -10.23
N VAL A 115 23.31 20.77 -9.80
CA VAL A 115 22.66 19.97 -8.73
C VAL A 115 22.51 20.82 -7.46
N ILE A 116 23.60 21.51 -7.06
CA ILE A 116 23.59 22.52 -6.00
C ILE A 116 23.71 23.90 -6.65
N PRO A 117 22.75 24.82 -6.43
CA PRO A 117 21.60 24.74 -5.53
C PRO A 117 20.28 24.34 -6.19
N HIS A 118 20.20 24.14 -7.51
CA HIS A 118 18.91 24.12 -8.22
C HIS A 118 18.09 22.85 -7.91
N ILE A 119 18.69 21.66 -8.04
CA ILE A 119 18.04 20.38 -7.69
C ILE A 119 17.77 20.33 -6.18
N THR A 120 18.74 20.71 -5.34
CA THR A 120 18.55 20.69 -3.89
C THR A 120 17.48 21.67 -3.42
N ASN A 121 17.35 22.85 -4.05
CA ASN A 121 16.27 23.79 -3.74
C ASN A 121 14.91 23.25 -4.14
N GLU A 122 14.79 22.65 -5.34
CA GLU A 122 13.54 22.02 -5.78
C GLU A 122 13.06 20.96 -4.79
N ILE A 123 13.96 20.09 -4.32
CA ILE A 123 13.65 19.08 -3.29
C ILE A 123 13.19 19.74 -1.98
N LYS A 124 13.93 20.77 -1.51
CA LYS A 124 13.59 21.46 -0.25
C LYS A 124 12.24 22.19 -0.33
N ASP A 125 11.94 22.81 -1.46
CA ASP A 125 10.68 23.52 -1.67
C ASP A 125 9.51 22.54 -1.70
N TYR A 126 9.69 21.37 -2.31
CA TYR A 126 8.71 20.29 -2.32
C TYR A 126 8.43 19.77 -0.90
N ILE A 127 9.48 19.53 -0.10
CA ILE A 127 9.35 19.12 1.30
C ILE A 127 8.52 20.15 2.10
N LYS A 128 8.82 21.45 1.93
CA LYS A 128 8.11 22.53 2.64
C LYS A 128 6.64 22.61 2.24
N ALA A 129 6.36 22.47 0.93
CA ALA A 129 4.99 22.56 0.41
C ALA A 129 4.08 21.47 1.00
N THR A 130 4.54 20.22 0.99
CA THR A 130 3.78 19.07 1.53
C THR A 130 3.57 19.15 3.04
N ALA A 131 4.52 19.75 3.76
CA ALA A 131 4.45 19.90 5.22
C ALA A 131 3.50 21.01 5.71
N THR A 132 2.94 21.80 4.78
CA THR A 132 2.06 22.93 5.13
C THR A 132 0.78 22.46 5.80
N GLY A 133 0.49 22.99 6.98
CA GLY A 133 -0.72 22.65 7.76
C GLY A 133 -0.54 21.51 8.74
N PHE A 134 0.63 20.87 8.78
CA PHE A 134 0.94 19.78 9.71
C PHE A 134 1.86 20.25 10.84
N ASP A 135 1.78 19.57 11.98
CA ASP A 135 2.64 19.83 13.14
C ASP A 135 3.99 19.14 12.96
N VAL A 136 3.98 17.94 12.37
CA VAL A 136 5.19 17.15 12.05
C VAL A 136 5.10 16.61 10.61
N ALA A 137 6.20 16.72 9.86
CA ALA A 137 6.39 16.07 8.58
C ALA A 137 7.53 15.04 8.70
N ILE A 138 7.23 13.78 8.36
CA ILE A 138 8.20 12.68 8.33
C ILE A 138 8.57 12.44 6.88
N VAL A 139 9.85 12.61 6.56
CA VAL A 139 10.39 12.49 5.20
C VAL A 139 11.30 11.28 5.12
N GLU A 140 10.87 10.25 4.43
CA GLU A 140 11.66 9.06 4.19
C GLU A 140 12.52 9.21 2.94
N ILE A 141 13.81 8.96 3.09
CA ILE A 141 14.76 8.94 1.97
C ILE A 141 14.89 7.52 1.45
N GLY A 142 14.44 7.30 0.21
CA GLY A 142 14.60 6.04 -0.51
C GLY A 142 16.06 5.68 -0.78
N GLY A 143 16.29 4.42 -1.12
CA GLY A 143 17.63 3.88 -1.34
C GLY A 143 18.42 3.63 -0.05
N THR A 144 19.72 3.37 -0.22
CA THR A 144 20.65 3.05 0.87
C THR A 144 21.69 4.15 0.97
N VAL A 145 22.02 4.58 2.19
CA VAL A 145 23.09 5.56 2.40
C VAL A 145 24.43 4.98 1.92
N GLY A 146 25.07 5.68 1.01
CA GLY A 146 26.25 5.24 0.28
C GLY A 146 26.02 5.05 -1.22
N ASP A 147 24.77 4.89 -1.65
CA ASP A 147 24.39 4.81 -3.06
C ASP A 147 24.41 6.19 -3.72
N ILE A 148 24.87 6.25 -4.98
CA ILE A 148 25.00 7.48 -5.74
C ILE A 148 23.63 8.16 -5.96
N GLU A 149 22.62 7.37 -6.18
CA GLU A 149 21.27 7.82 -6.51
C GLU A 149 20.64 8.68 -5.41
N SER A 150 20.95 8.40 -4.16
CA SER A 150 20.37 9.09 -2.99
C SER A 150 21.08 10.42 -2.65
N LEU A 151 22.26 10.69 -3.22
CA LEU A 151 23.09 11.83 -2.84
C LEU A 151 22.40 13.19 -2.97
N PRO A 152 21.62 13.51 -4.04
CA PRO A 152 20.94 14.80 -4.13
C PRO A 152 19.90 15.00 -3.00
N PHE A 153 19.20 13.95 -2.60
CA PHE A 153 18.26 14.00 -1.49
C PHE A 153 18.96 14.18 -0.15
N LEU A 154 20.02 13.43 0.09
CA LEU A 154 20.81 13.53 1.34
C LEU A 154 21.43 14.93 1.47
N GLU A 155 21.97 15.49 0.39
CA GLU A 155 22.49 16.86 0.39
C GLU A 155 21.37 17.88 0.64
N ALA A 156 20.19 17.70 0.03
CA ALA A 156 19.06 18.59 0.24
C ALA A 156 18.59 18.61 1.71
N ILE A 157 18.44 17.45 2.36
CA ILE A 157 18.01 17.40 3.77
C ILE A 157 19.08 17.91 4.73
N ARG A 158 20.39 17.73 4.40
CA ARG A 158 21.49 18.34 5.14
C ARG A 158 21.39 19.88 5.13
N GLN A 159 21.19 20.46 3.95
CA GLN A 159 20.96 21.90 3.79
C GLN A 159 19.69 22.36 4.51
N PHE A 160 18.60 21.60 4.35
CA PHE A 160 17.30 21.90 4.95
C PHE A 160 17.39 22.07 6.46
N ARG A 161 18.07 21.14 7.16
CA ARG A 161 18.27 21.23 8.61
C ARG A 161 19.00 22.52 9.02
N ASN A 162 19.99 22.96 8.23
CA ASN A 162 20.69 24.21 8.50
C ASN A 162 19.77 25.44 8.34
N GLU A 163 18.85 25.40 7.35
CA GLU A 163 17.88 26.49 7.12
C GLU A 163 16.82 26.59 8.22
N VAL A 164 16.24 25.44 8.63
CA VAL A 164 15.15 25.44 9.61
C VAL A 164 15.64 25.46 11.06
N GLY A 165 16.88 25.04 11.29
CA GLY A 165 17.55 24.93 12.59
C GLY A 165 17.35 23.55 13.26
N ARG A 166 18.33 23.13 14.04
CA ARG A 166 18.40 21.81 14.66
C ARG A 166 17.21 21.45 15.56
N LYS A 167 16.58 22.42 16.20
CA LYS A 167 15.38 22.23 17.04
C LYS A 167 14.10 21.98 16.23
N ASN A 168 14.15 22.12 14.91
CA ASN A 168 13.00 21.95 14.03
C ASN A 168 13.16 20.77 13.05
N ALA A 169 14.33 20.13 13.02
CA ALA A 169 14.60 18.98 12.15
C ALA A 169 15.57 18.01 12.81
N ILE A 170 15.23 16.73 12.84
CA ILE A 170 16.06 15.64 13.35
C ILE A 170 16.28 14.59 12.27
N PHE A 171 17.40 13.85 12.39
CA PHE A 171 17.74 12.72 11.53
C PHE A 171 17.61 11.41 12.32
N ILE A 172 16.76 10.51 11.85
CA ILE A 172 16.65 9.14 12.31
C ILE A 172 17.32 8.24 11.28
N HIS A 173 18.24 7.40 11.71
CA HIS A 173 18.93 6.49 10.81
C HIS A 173 18.65 5.04 11.19
N LEU A 174 18.00 4.31 10.27
CA LEU A 174 17.70 2.89 10.43
C LEU A 174 18.88 2.06 9.94
N THR A 175 19.34 1.12 10.78
CA THR A 175 20.48 0.25 10.50
C THR A 175 20.17 -1.21 10.86
N TRP A 176 21.06 -2.10 10.50
CA TRP A 176 20.93 -3.52 10.81
C TRP A 176 22.00 -3.98 11.81
N VAL A 177 21.55 -4.69 12.83
CA VAL A 177 22.39 -5.35 13.85
C VAL A 177 22.12 -6.85 13.79
N PRO A 178 22.81 -7.59 12.89
CA PRO A 178 22.58 -9.02 12.69
C PRO A 178 23.01 -9.86 13.89
N LEU A 179 22.21 -10.89 14.19
CA LEU A 179 22.59 -11.99 15.06
C LEU A 179 23.29 -13.06 14.23
N LEU A 180 24.57 -13.30 14.50
CA LEU A 180 25.30 -14.44 13.91
C LEU A 180 24.97 -15.69 14.72
N LYS A 181 24.02 -16.49 14.24
CA LYS A 181 23.55 -17.71 14.95
C LYS A 181 24.67 -18.68 15.27
N THR A 182 25.67 -18.79 14.40
CA THR A 182 26.85 -19.65 14.62
C THR A 182 27.76 -19.21 15.78
N ALA A 183 27.81 -17.90 16.06
CA ALA A 183 28.64 -17.31 17.12
C ALA A 183 27.81 -16.91 18.35
N GLY A 184 26.47 -16.94 18.27
CA GLY A 184 25.59 -16.49 19.35
C GLY A 184 25.72 -14.99 19.68
N GLU A 185 26.29 -14.18 18.76
CA GLU A 185 26.62 -12.78 19.01
C GLU A 185 25.94 -11.85 17.99
N VAL A 186 25.49 -10.70 18.49
CA VAL A 186 25.08 -9.58 17.62
C VAL A 186 26.29 -8.79 17.13
N LYS A 187 26.27 -8.37 15.88
CA LYS A 187 27.37 -7.64 15.25
C LYS A 187 27.00 -6.20 14.97
N THR A 188 27.72 -5.26 15.58
CA THR A 188 27.47 -3.81 15.46
C THR A 188 28.24 -3.14 14.31
N LYS A 189 29.15 -3.85 13.64
CA LYS A 189 29.97 -3.29 12.53
C LYS A 189 29.15 -2.76 11.36
N PRO A 190 28.09 -3.43 10.87
CA PRO A 190 27.26 -2.89 9.79
C PRO A 190 26.69 -1.50 10.14
N THR A 191 26.14 -1.35 11.36
CA THR A 191 25.66 -0.05 11.87
C THR A 191 26.75 1.01 11.90
N GLN A 192 27.94 0.68 12.42
CA GLN A 192 29.07 1.63 12.48
C GLN A 192 29.48 2.11 11.08
N HIS A 193 29.54 1.22 10.08
CA HIS A 193 29.89 1.55 8.70
C HIS A 193 28.82 2.41 8.05
N SER A 194 27.55 2.09 8.25
CA SER A 194 26.42 2.85 7.71
C SER A 194 26.39 4.29 8.25
N VAL A 195 26.55 4.46 9.57
CA VAL A 195 26.62 5.78 10.20
C VAL A 195 27.86 6.54 9.73
N LYS A 196 28.99 5.86 9.51
CA LYS A 196 30.21 6.49 8.96
C LYS A 196 29.93 7.07 7.56
N ALA A 197 29.30 6.29 6.66
CA ALA A 197 28.93 6.76 5.33
C ALA A 197 27.97 7.98 5.38
N LEU A 198 26.98 7.97 6.29
CA LEU A 198 26.08 9.11 6.48
C LEU A 198 26.85 10.36 6.96
N ARG A 199 27.81 10.20 7.87
CA ARG A 199 28.64 11.30 8.38
C ARG A 199 29.58 11.88 7.33
N GLU A 200 30.08 11.07 6.39
CA GLU A 200 30.89 11.53 5.26
C GLU A 200 30.13 12.51 4.37
N ILE A 201 28.79 12.41 4.30
CA ILE A 201 27.90 13.38 3.63
C ILE A 201 27.65 14.64 4.48
N GLY A 202 28.07 14.63 5.75
CA GLY A 202 27.88 15.74 6.69
C GLY A 202 26.59 15.65 7.51
N ILE A 203 25.96 14.46 7.57
CA ILE A 203 24.75 14.21 8.39
C ILE A 203 25.15 13.39 9.61
N GLN A 204 24.98 13.96 10.82
CA GLN A 204 25.05 13.24 12.08
C GLN A 204 23.64 12.82 12.46
N PRO A 205 23.33 11.52 12.62
CA PRO A 205 22.02 11.09 13.12
C PRO A 205 21.81 11.55 14.55
N ASP A 206 20.58 11.92 14.88
CA ASP A 206 20.15 12.24 16.25
C ASP A 206 19.62 10.99 16.96
N ILE A 207 19.04 10.05 16.18
CA ILE A 207 18.48 8.78 16.67
C ILE A 207 18.96 7.66 15.76
N LEU A 208 19.29 6.52 16.36
CA LEU A 208 19.54 5.26 15.67
C LEU A 208 18.43 4.26 15.96
N LEU A 209 17.80 3.73 14.91
CA LEU A 209 16.91 2.57 14.97
C LEU A 209 17.70 1.35 14.51
N CYS A 210 17.92 0.40 15.39
CA CYS A 210 18.73 -0.78 15.14
C CYS A 210 17.82 -2.00 14.93
N ARG A 211 17.58 -2.37 13.65
CA ARG A 211 16.79 -3.56 13.34
C ARG A 211 17.55 -4.81 13.72
N THR A 212 16.88 -5.72 14.45
CA THR A 212 17.46 -6.96 14.97
C THR A 212 16.37 -7.95 15.41
N GLU A 213 16.69 -9.23 15.49
CA GLU A 213 15.76 -10.29 15.92
C GLU A 213 15.35 -10.17 17.41
N ASN A 214 16.24 -9.66 18.29
CA ASN A 214 16.03 -9.56 19.73
C ASN A 214 16.28 -8.14 20.25
N PHE A 215 15.77 -7.80 21.44
CA PHE A 215 16.11 -6.55 22.09
C PHE A 215 17.62 -6.46 22.38
N LEU A 216 18.18 -5.28 22.08
CA LEU A 216 19.60 -5.00 22.35
C LEU A 216 19.81 -4.76 23.85
N SER A 217 20.88 -5.36 24.39
CA SER A 217 21.30 -5.06 25.77
C SER A 217 21.87 -3.63 25.87
N GLU A 218 21.85 -3.07 27.09
CA GLU A 218 22.40 -1.74 27.35
C GLU A 218 23.89 -1.65 27.01
N GLU A 219 24.64 -2.72 27.17
CA GLU A 219 26.05 -2.80 26.78
C GLU A 219 26.23 -2.65 25.26
N ILE A 220 25.36 -3.29 24.46
CA ILE A 220 25.40 -3.19 22.99
C ILE A 220 24.96 -1.81 22.55
N LYS A 221 23.91 -1.24 23.17
CA LYS A 221 23.46 0.14 22.91
C LYS A 221 24.58 1.14 23.20
N ALA A 222 25.27 1.00 24.34
CA ALA A 222 26.41 1.83 24.72
C ALA A 222 27.58 1.73 23.73
N LYS A 223 27.88 0.51 23.26
CA LYS A 223 28.90 0.27 22.23
C LYS A 223 28.52 0.97 20.91
N ILE A 224 27.29 0.82 20.44
CA ILE A 224 26.80 1.49 19.22
C ILE A 224 26.88 3.01 19.39
N ALA A 225 26.40 3.53 20.50
CA ALA A 225 26.41 4.95 20.83
C ALA A 225 27.82 5.56 20.75
N LEU A 226 28.80 4.90 21.36
CA LEU A 226 30.21 5.32 21.36
C LEU A 226 30.78 5.43 19.93
N PHE A 227 30.61 4.39 19.11
CA PHE A 227 31.16 4.37 17.76
C PHE A 227 30.40 5.26 16.76
N CYS A 228 29.13 5.47 16.99
CA CYS A 228 28.27 6.28 16.11
C CYS A 228 28.14 7.74 16.53
N ASN A 229 28.74 8.13 17.67
CA ASN A 229 28.69 9.47 18.24
C ASN A 229 27.26 9.96 18.48
N VAL A 230 26.45 9.13 19.13
CA VAL A 230 25.09 9.44 19.60
C VAL A 230 24.98 9.18 21.11
N GLU A 231 23.98 9.73 21.76
CA GLU A 231 23.67 9.40 23.15
C GLU A 231 23.20 7.93 23.25
N VAL A 232 23.47 7.24 24.36
CA VAL A 232 22.97 5.88 24.58
C VAL A 232 21.45 5.86 24.56
N ALA A 233 20.81 6.87 25.14
CA ALA A 233 19.35 7.06 25.17
C ALA A 233 18.74 7.38 23.77
N ALA A 234 19.57 7.52 22.73
CA ALA A 234 19.13 7.72 21.34
C ALA A 234 19.35 6.47 20.46
N VAL A 235 19.72 5.34 21.05
CA VAL A 235 19.86 4.05 20.36
C VAL A 235 18.68 3.15 20.73
N PHE A 236 17.81 2.89 19.78
CA PHE A 236 16.58 2.13 19.96
C PHE A 236 16.61 0.80 19.21
N THR A 237 15.98 -0.21 19.78
CA THR A 237 15.79 -1.50 19.13
C THR A 237 14.55 -1.44 18.21
N ALA A 238 14.75 -1.69 16.92
CA ALA A 238 13.67 -2.01 15.98
C ALA A 238 13.58 -3.53 15.87
N LYS A 239 12.91 -4.15 16.83
CA LYS A 239 12.80 -5.61 16.92
C LYS A 239 11.93 -6.15 15.80
N ASP A 240 12.34 -7.26 15.17
CA ASP A 240 11.49 -8.01 14.24
C ASP A 240 10.25 -8.56 14.98
N VAL A 241 9.08 -8.38 14.39
CA VAL A 241 7.78 -8.76 14.95
C VAL A 241 6.98 -9.59 13.94
N GLU A 242 6.07 -10.42 14.42
CA GLU A 242 5.17 -11.21 13.56
C GLU A 242 4.03 -10.33 13.00
N CYS A 243 3.54 -9.39 13.80
CA CYS A 243 2.51 -8.44 13.44
C CYS A 243 3.12 -7.05 13.25
N ILE A 244 3.11 -6.51 12.03
CA ILE A 244 3.70 -5.19 11.74
C ILE A 244 3.03 -4.07 12.57
N TYR A 245 1.78 -4.26 13.00
CA TYR A 245 1.02 -3.31 13.83
C TYR A 245 1.49 -3.29 15.30
N GLU A 246 2.37 -4.22 15.70
CA GLU A 246 3.04 -4.18 17.01
C GLU A 246 4.21 -3.17 17.03
N VAL A 247 4.76 -2.78 15.86
CA VAL A 247 5.95 -1.90 15.80
C VAL A 247 5.75 -0.58 16.55
N PRO A 248 4.62 0.15 16.45
CA PRO A 248 4.38 1.34 17.26
C PRO A 248 4.47 1.07 18.77
N LEU A 249 3.91 -0.05 19.23
CA LEU A 249 3.95 -0.42 20.66
C LEU A 249 5.37 -0.77 21.12
N VAL A 250 6.16 -1.44 20.27
CA VAL A 250 7.59 -1.72 20.53
C VAL A 250 8.37 -0.42 20.64
N PHE A 251 8.18 0.52 19.71
CA PHE A 251 8.85 1.82 19.74
C PHE A 251 8.47 2.66 20.96
N HIS A 252 7.20 2.64 21.34
CA HIS A 252 6.75 3.32 22.56
C HIS A 252 7.39 2.71 23.82
N ARG A 253 7.42 1.38 23.94
CA ARG A 253 8.07 0.68 25.07
C ARG A 253 9.57 0.99 25.19
N GLU A 254 10.24 1.18 24.06
CA GLU A 254 11.64 1.62 24.00
C GLU A 254 11.82 3.13 24.34
N GLY A 255 10.73 3.93 24.35
CA GLY A 255 10.76 5.37 24.64
C GLY A 255 11.08 6.25 23.42
N LEU A 256 10.95 5.73 22.19
CA LEU A 256 11.31 6.45 20.97
C LEU A 256 10.50 7.73 20.77
N ASP A 257 9.19 7.66 20.97
CA ASP A 257 8.28 8.79 20.81
C ASP A 257 8.54 9.91 21.85
N GLU A 258 8.92 9.55 23.08
CA GLU A 258 9.35 10.49 24.11
C GLU A 258 10.64 11.21 23.70
N LYS A 259 11.63 10.47 23.17
CA LYS A 259 12.89 11.06 22.69
C LYS A 259 12.68 11.96 21.48
N ILE A 260 11.78 11.63 20.57
CA ILE A 260 11.44 12.47 19.41
C ILE A 260 10.83 13.81 19.86
N VAL A 261 9.83 13.79 20.74
CA VAL A 261 9.18 15.04 21.20
C VAL A 261 10.13 15.90 22.04
N GLU A 262 11.04 15.27 22.81
CA GLU A 262 12.13 15.95 23.53
C GLU A 262 13.05 16.70 22.54
N LEU A 263 13.62 16.01 21.56
CA LEU A 263 14.56 16.58 20.59
C LEU A 263 13.94 17.70 19.75
N LEU A 264 12.67 17.55 19.38
CA LEU A 264 11.93 18.55 18.60
C LEU A 264 11.31 19.65 19.46
N ASN A 265 11.43 19.56 20.79
CA ASN A 265 10.85 20.50 21.76
C ASN A 265 9.33 20.66 21.51
N ILE A 266 8.61 19.54 21.46
CA ILE A 266 7.15 19.48 21.29
C ILE A 266 6.52 19.12 22.63
N TRP A 267 5.52 19.90 23.06
CA TRP A 267 4.73 19.61 24.25
C TRP A 267 3.47 18.83 23.86
N THR A 268 3.37 17.58 24.34
CA THR A 268 2.22 16.69 24.11
C THR A 268 1.87 15.93 25.39
N GLY A 269 0.67 15.37 25.43
CA GLY A 269 0.29 14.36 26.43
C GLY A 269 0.95 13.00 26.17
N ARG A 270 0.56 12.02 26.97
CA ARG A 270 0.87 10.60 26.71
C ARG A 270 0.10 10.13 25.48
N PRO A 271 0.65 9.19 24.68
CA PRO A 271 -0.06 8.67 23.54
C PRO A 271 -1.25 7.79 23.97
N HIS A 272 -2.34 7.83 23.20
CA HIS A 272 -3.49 6.95 23.33
C HIS A 272 -3.28 5.74 22.40
N LEU A 273 -2.90 4.59 22.96
CA LEU A 273 -2.47 3.40 22.21
C LEU A 273 -3.50 2.27 22.23
N GLU A 274 -4.63 2.45 22.88
CA GLU A 274 -5.64 1.41 23.12
C GLU A 274 -6.13 0.75 21.83
N ALA A 275 -6.28 1.54 20.75
CA ALA A 275 -6.69 1.02 19.45
C ALA A 275 -5.62 0.09 18.82
N TRP A 276 -4.33 0.41 19.00
CA TRP A 276 -3.23 -0.42 18.51
C TRP A 276 -3.07 -1.68 19.34
N GLU A 277 -3.27 -1.60 20.65
CA GLU A 277 -3.27 -2.76 21.55
C GLU A 277 -4.40 -3.73 21.19
N ASP A 278 -5.62 -3.23 20.92
CA ASP A 278 -6.76 -4.05 20.48
C ASP A 278 -6.47 -4.76 19.14
N VAL A 279 -5.92 -4.04 18.16
CA VAL A 279 -5.50 -4.59 16.86
C VAL A 279 -4.51 -5.74 17.04
N VAL A 280 -3.47 -5.54 17.85
CA VAL A 280 -2.43 -6.56 18.08
C VAL A 280 -3.00 -7.76 18.83
N ASN A 281 -3.83 -7.54 19.85
CA ASN A 281 -4.46 -8.60 20.62
C ASN A 281 -5.34 -9.50 19.74
N LYS A 282 -6.20 -8.91 18.91
CA LYS A 282 -7.06 -9.66 17.99
C LYS A 282 -6.27 -10.38 16.89
N PHE A 283 -5.17 -9.80 16.43
CA PHE A 283 -4.29 -10.46 15.46
C PHE A 283 -3.59 -11.68 16.07
N CYS A 284 -2.99 -11.52 17.26
CA CYS A 284 -2.21 -12.58 17.91
C CYS A 284 -3.08 -13.70 18.47
N SER A 285 -4.26 -13.37 18.98
CA SER A 285 -5.13 -14.30 19.71
C SER A 285 -6.59 -14.17 19.32
N PRO A 286 -6.93 -14.42 18.04
CA PRO A 286 -8.33 -14.34 17.57
C PRO A 286 -9.19 -15.40 18.23
N SER A 287 -10.42 -15.02 18.66
CA SER A 287 -11.33 -15.91 19.43
C SER A 287 -12.34 -16.64 18.55
N SER A 288 -12.61 -16.17 17.32
CA SER A 288 -13.68 -16.70 16.44
C SER A 288 -13.17 -17.77 15.44
N GLY A 289 -11.99 -18.35 15.69
CA GLY A 289 -11.42 -19.41 14.85
C GLY A 289 -10.65 -18.88 13.64
N GLU A 290 -10.70 -19.62 12.53
CA GLU A 290 -9.92 -19.32 11.33
C GLU A 290 -10.67 -19.61 10.04
N VAL A 291 -10.32 -18.92 8.96
CA VAL A 291 -10.80 -19.16 7.59
C VAL A 291 -9.64 -19.27 6.61
N CYS A 292 -9.85 -20.04 5.53
CA CYS A 292 -8.90 -20.16 4.42
C CYS A 292 -9.44 -19.41 3.19
N ILE A 293 -8.72 -18.38 2.74
CA ILE A 293 -9.06 -17.61 1.55
C ILE A 293 -8.08 -17.95 0.42
N ALA A 294 -8.61 -18.49 -0.68
CA ALA A 294 -7.85 -18.72 -1.89
C ALA A 294 -7.77 -17.44 -2.73
N ILE A 295 -6.56 -16.93 -2.94
CA ILE A 295 -6.26 -15.79 -3.81
C ILE A 295 -5.80 -16.37 -5.16
N VAL A 296 -6.67 -16.29 -6.16
CA VAL A 296 -6.40 -16.81 -7.51
C VAL A 296 -5.87 -15.68 -8.39
N GLY A 297 -4.59 -15.66 -8.65
CA GLY A 297 -3.92 -14.51 -9.29
C GLY A 297 -2.75 -14.88 -10.17
N LYS A 298 -2.15 -13.84 -10.78
CA LYS A 298 -1.00 -13.94 -11.72
C LYS A 298 0.35 -13.71 -11.05
N TYR A 299 0.38 -13.05 -9.89
CA TYR A 299 1.61 -12.59 -9.23
C TYR A 299 1.83 -13.28 -7.88
N VAL A 300 1.32 -14.50 -7.74
CA VAL A 300 1.28 -15.25 -6.47
C VAL A 300 2.66 -15.60 -5.89
N ASN A 301 3.71 -15.57 -6.72
CA ASN A 301 5.08 -15.85 -6.31
C ASN A 301 5.79 -14.64 -5.67
N LEU A 302 5.17 -13.46 -5.67
CA LEU A 302 5.71 -12.24 -5.10
C LEU A 302 4.67 -11.59 -4.18
N THR A 303 4.82 -11.80 -2.87
CA THR A 303 3.88 -11.34 -1.85
C THR A 303 3.69 -9.82 -1.83
N ASP A 304 4.72 -9.06 -2.19
CA ASP A 304 4.67 -7.59 -2.23
C ASP A 304 3.84 -7.04 -3.40
N SER A 305 3.54 -7.85 -4.42
CA SER A 305 2.63 -7.44 -5.52
C SER A 305 1.16 -7.32 -5.07
N TYR A 306 0.80 -7.97 -3.97
CA TYR A 306 -0.54 -7.96 -3.38
C TYR A 306 -0.53 -7.43 -1.94
N LYS A 307 0.39 -6.49 -1.64
CA LYS A 307 0.60 -6.02 -0.26
C LYS A 307 -0.67 -5.44 0.35
N SER A 308 -1.33 -4.48 -0.29
CA SER A 308 -2.56 -3.88 0.23
C SER A 308 -3.71 -4.88 0.32
N LEU A 309 -3.80 -5.82 -0.63
CA LEU A 309 -4.81 -6.89 -0.60
C LEU A 309 -4.62 -7.80 0.62
N ASN A 310 -3.38 -8.24 0.85
CA ASN A 310 -3.06 -9.10 1.99
C ASN A 310 -3.37 -8.39 3.31
N GLU A 311 -2.97 -7.12 3.44
CA GLU A 311 -3.28 -6.31 4.62
C GLU A 311 -4.80 -6.12 4.80
N ALA A 312 -5.55 -5.85 3.72
CA ALA A 312 -7.00 -5.68 3.80
C ALA A 312 -7.72 -6.95 4.29
N LEU A 313 -7.27 -8.14 3.85
CA LEU A 313 -7.78 -9.42 4.34
C LEU A 313 -7.43 -9.64 5.82
N MET A 314 -6.21 -9.27 6.25
CA MET A 314 -5.80 -9.32 7.65
C MET A 314 -6.63 -8.37 8.51
N HIS A 315 -6.87 -7.12 8.06
CA HIS A 315 -7.74 -6.17 8.75
C HIS A 315 -9.16 -6.70 8.92
N ALA A 316 -9.70 -7.35 7.88
CA ALA A 316 -11.01 -7.99 7.94
C ALA A 316 -11.04 -9.17 8.93
N GLY A 317 -9.93 -9.90 9.06
CA GLY A 317 -9.73 -10.90 10.09
C GLY A 317 -9.80 -10.29 11.50
N ILE A 318 -9.08 -9.19 11.73
CA ILE A 318 -9.10 -8.43 13.00
C ILE A 318 -10.53 -7.95 13.32
N ALA A 319 -11.25 -7.40 12.31
CA ALA A 319 -12.63 -6.95 12.50
C ALA A 319 -13.61 -8.06 12.87
N ASN A 320 -13.40 -9.28 12.38
CA ASN A 320 -14.22 -10.45 12.67
C ASN A 320 -13.66 -11.32 13.81
N ASP A 321 -12.56 -10.88 14.45
CA ASP A 321 -11.86 -11.61 15.50
C ASP A 321 -11.51 -13.06 15.09
N CYS A 322 -11.08 -13.24 13.83
CA CYS A 322 -10.71 -14.53 13.26
C CYS A 322 -9.36 -14.51 12.55
N ARG A 323 -8.68 -15.62 12.51
CA ARG A 323 -7.44 -15.79 11.73
C ARG A 323 -7.78 -16.00 10.26
N VAL A 324 -7.12 -15.24 9.37
CA VAL A 324 -7.25 -15.41 7.93
C VAL A 324 -5.99 -16.07 7.39
N ASN A 325 -6.13 -17.31 6.91
CA ASN A 325 -5.06 -18.06 6.27
C ASN A 325 -5.13 -17.82 4.76
N LEU A 326 -4.13 -17.19 4.18
CA LEU A 326 -4.06 -16.88 2.76
C LEU A 326 -3.42 -18.04 1.99
N ARG A 327 -4.14 -18.55 0.99
CA ARG A 327 -3.64 -19.55 0.06
C ARG A 327 -3.51 -18.95 -1.33
N PHE A 328 -2.30 -18.73 -1.77
CA PHE A 328 -2.03 -18.21 -3.11
C PHE A 328 -2.10 -19.35 -4.13
N VAL A 329 -2.91 -19.15 -5.17
CA VAL A 329 -3.14 -20.13 -6.24
C VAL A 329 -2.81 -19.46 -7.57
N ASP A 330 -1.83 -20.01 -8.27
CA ASP A 330 -1.48 -19.54 -9.62
C ASP A 330 -2.58 -19.88 -10.62
N SER A 331 -3.11 -18.87 -11.28
CA SER A 331 -4.17 -19.04 -12.26
C SER A 331 -3.73 -19.91 -13.48
N GLU A 332 -2.46 -19.86 -13.88
CA GLU A 332 -1.92 -20.76 -14.91
C GLU A 332 -1.81 -22.21 -14.42
N GLY A 333 -1.64 -22.42 -13.12
CA GLY A 333 -1.70 -23.74 -12.50
C GLY A 333 -3.10 -24.34 -12.63
N ILE A 334 -4.14 -23.52 -12.42
CA ILE A 334 -5.55 -23.95 -12.59
C ILE A 334 -5.84 -24.36 -14.04
N GLU A 335 -5.31 -23.66 -15.05
CA GLU A 335 -5.47 -24.02 -16.45
C GLU A 335 -4.92 -25.43 -16.77
N LYS A 336 -3.90 -25.87 -16.06
CA LYS A 336 -3.22 -27.17 -16.26
C LYS A 336 -3.83 -28.29 -15.44
N GLU A 337 -4.21 -28.02 -14.20
CA GLU A 337 -4.59 -29.03 -13.20
C GLU A 337 -6.10 -29.03 -12.87
N GLY A 338 -6.81 -27.98 -13.29
CA GLY A 338 -8.21 -27.74 -12.93
C GLY A 338 -8.40 -27.08 -11.58
N CYS A 339 -9.59 -26.51 -11.36
CA CYS A 339 -9.93 -25.77 -10.15
C CYS A 339 -10.09 -26.67 -8.91
N GLY A 340 -10.73 -27.84 -9.06
CA GLY A 340 -11.22 -28.66 -7.95
C GLY A 340 -10.17 -28.94 -6.87
N PRO A 341 -9.01 -29.56 -7.19
CA PRO A 341 -8.01 -29.89 -6.18
C PRO A 341 -7.37 -28.65 -5.53
N LEU A 342 -7.16 -27.59 -6.33
CA LEU A 342 -6.45 -26.40 -5.87
C LEU A 342 -7.29 -25.51 -4.95
N LEU A 343 -8.63 -25.55 -5.09
CA LEU A 343 -9.58 -24.73 -4.33
C LEU A 343 -10.41 -25.51 -3.31
N ALA A 344 -10.17 -26.82 -3.16
CA ALA A 344 -11.01 -27.73 -2.35
C ALA A 344 -11.18 -27.30 -0.89
N GLU A 345 -10.17 -26.68 -0.29
CA GLU A 345 -10.18 -26.27 1.12
C GLU A 345 -10.52 -24.79 1.34
N ALA A 346 -10.81 -24.05 0.26
CA ALA A 346 -11.12 -22.64 0.38
C ALA A 346 -12.49 -22.40 1.03
N ASP A 347 -12.53 -21.54 2.02
CA ASP A 347 -13.75 -21.04 2.64
C ASP A 347 -14.27 -19.79 1.91
N GLY A 348 -13.42 -19.13 1.12
CA GLY A 348 -13.74 -18.04 0.22
C GLY A 348 -12.73 -17.96 -0.93
N ILE A 349 -13.14 -17.48 -2.09
CA ILE A 349 -12.32 -17.33 -3.28
C ILE A 349 -12.24 -15.84 -3.63
N LEU A 350 -11.02 -15.31 -3.78
CA LEU A 350 -10.76 -13.95 -4.19
C LEU A 350 -9.94 -13.93 -5.48
N VAL A 351 -10.43 -13.17 -6.49
CA VAL A 351 -9.70 -12.91 -7.74
C VAL A 351 -9.30 -11.43 -7.76
N PRO A 352 -8.01 -11.11 -7.62
CA PRO A 352 -7.51 -9.75 -7.52
C PRO A 352 -7.41 -9.05 -8.87
N GLY A 353 -7.04 -7.76 -8.83
CA GLY A 353 -6.63 -6.98 -9.99
C GLY A 353 -5.38 -7.53 -10.69
N GLY A 354 -5.23 -7.19 -11.97
CA GLY A 354 -4.09 -7.57 -12.79
C GLY A 354 -4.23 -7.07 -14.21
N PHE A 355 -3.18 -7.25 -15.03
CA PHE A 355 -3.14 -6.84 -16.43
C PHE A 355 -2.68 -7.99 -17.34
N GLY A 356 -3.10 -7.97 -18.62
CA GLY A 356 -2.67 -8.90 -19.67
C GLY A 356 -3.38 -10.25 -19.66
N ALA A 357 -3.21 -11.03 -20.72
CA ALA A 357 -4.02 -12.22 -21.02
C ALA A 357 -3.59 -13.50 -20.27
N ARG A 358 -2.47 -13.52 -19.56
CA ARG A 358 -1.94 -14.72 -18.89
C ARG A 358 -2.87 -15.18 -17.77
N GLY A 359 -3.19 -16.48 -17.69
CA GLY A 359 -3.94 -17.10 -16.59
C GLY A 359 -5.43 -16.69 -16.50
N ILE A 360 -6.01 -16.14 -17.56
CA ILE A 360 -7.41 -15.65 -17.57
C ILE A 360 -8.41 -16.82 -17.49
N ASP A 361 -8.19 -17.90 -18.21
CA ASP A 361 -9.13 -19.03 -18.21
C ASP A 361 -9.10 -19.75 -16.85
N GLY A 362 -7.96 -19.76 -16.15
CA GLY A 362 -7.88 -20.23 -14.77
C GLY A 362 -8.65 -19.36 -13.78
N MET A 363 -8.65 -18.03 -13.96
CA MET A 363 -9.49 -17.13 -13.16
C MET A 363 -10.98 -17.37 -13.43
N ILE A 364 -11.37 -17.51 -14.71
CA ILE A 364 -12.76 -17.80 -15.11
C ILE A 364 -13.23 -19.13 -14.47
N CYS A 365 -12.38 -20.17 -14.50
CA CYS A 365 -12.66 -21.44 -13.84
C CYS A 365 -12.88 -21.29 -12.33
N ALA A 366 -12.06 -20.47 -11.65
CA ALA A 366 -12.23 -20.21 -10.22
C ALA A 366 -13.55 -19.47 -9.91
N VAL A 367 -13.94 -18.52 -10.76
CA VAL A 367 -15.24 -17.83 -10.66
C VAL A 367 -16.41 -18.82 -10.84
N GLU A 368 -16.35 -19.69 -11.86
CA GLU A 368 -17.37 -20.73 -12.11
C GLU A 368 -17.52 -21.66 -10.92
N GLN A 369 -16.41 -22.12 -10.34
CA GLN A 369 -16.44 -22.96 -9.14
C GLN A 369 -17.08 -22.23 -7.96
N ALA A 370 -16.70 -20.96 -7.71
CA ALA A 370 -17.28 -20.15 -6.66
C ALA A 370 -18.80 -20.01 -6.84
N ARG A 371 -19.25 -19.66 -8.05
CA ARG A 371 -20.67 -19.47 -8.37
C ARG A 371 -21.47 -20.76 -8.24
N THR A 372 -21.00 -21.87 -8.81
CA THR A 372 -21.75 -23.12 -8.85
C THR A 372 -21.76 -23.87 -7.51
N GLN A 373 -20.67 -23.81 -6.75
CA GLN A 373 -20.55 -24.44 -5.42
C GLN A 373 -20.96 -23.53 -4.27
N LYS A 374 -21.43 -22.30 -4.59
CA LYS A 374 -21.88 -21.32 -3.59
C LYS A 374 -20.79 -20.95 -2.57
N ILE A 375 -19.51 -20.95 -2.97
CA ILE A 375 -18.39 -20.49 -2.16
C ILE A 375 -18.36 -18.96 -2.21
N PRO A 376 -18.28 -18.24 -1.09
CA PRO A 376 -18.14 -16.78 -1.09
C PRO A 376 -17.05 -16.30 -2.06
N PHE A 377 -17.42 -15.35 -2.92
CA PHE A 377 -16.55 -14.86 -4.01
C PHE A 377 -16.37 -13.35 -3.94
N PHE A 378 -15.12 -12.91 -4.07
CA PHE A 378 -14.78 -11.50 -4.19
C PHE A 378 -13.88 -11.26 -5.42
N GLY A 379 -14.40 -10.51 -6.41
CA GLY A 379 -13.67 -10.11 -7.61
C GLY A 379 -13.28 -8.64 -7.56
N ILE A 380 -11.99 -8.31 -7.65
CA ILE A 380 -11.50 -6.93 -7.60
C ILE A 380 -10.94 -6.55 -8.97
N CYS A 381 -11.40 -5.44 -9.57
CA CYS A 381 -10.95 -4.90 -10.85
C CYS A 381 -11.00 -5.98 -11.95
N LEU A 382 -9.88 -6.56 -12.34
CA LEU A 382 -9.85 -7.70 -13.27
C LEU A 382 -10.73 -8.87 -12.78
N GLY A 383 -10.77 -9.13 -11.48
CA GLY A 383 -11.61 -10.18 -10.89
C GLY A 383 -13.11 -9.95 -11.12
N MET A 384 -13.59 -8.72 -11.04
CA MET A 384 -14.96 -8.37 -11.44
C MET A 384 -15.16 -8.62 -12.95
N GLN A 385 -14.22 -8.18 -13.79
CA GLN A 385 -14.31 -8.37 -15.23
C GLN A 385 -14.39 -9.85 -15.60
N MET A 386 -13.59 -10.70 -14.94
CA MET A 386 -13.65 -12.15 -15.14
C MET A 386 -14.96 -12.76 -14.65
N ALA A 387 -15.57 -12.21 -13.59
CA ALA A 387 -16.89 -12.63 -13.15
C ALA A 387 -17.98 -12.31 -14.19
N VAL A 388 -17.90 -11.15 -14.84
CA VAL A 388 -18.80 -10.78 -15.95
C VAL A 388 -18.60 -11.68 -17.17
N VAL A 389 -17.36 -11.97 -17.54
CA VAL A 389 -17.03 -12.85 -18.68
C VAL A 389 -17.51 -14.28 -18.40
N GLU A 390 -17.26 -14.81 -17.20
CA GLU A 390 -17.74 -16.15 -16.79
C GLU A 390 -19.26 -16.24 -16.89
N TYR A 391 -19.96 -15.26 -16.32
CA TYR A 391 -21.41 -15.22 -16.34
C TYR A 391 -21.99 -15.12 -17.75
N ALA A 392 -21.37 -14.30 -18.60
CA ALA A 392 -21.74 -14.19 -20.01
C ALA A 392 -21.58 -15.51 -20.76
N ARG A 393 -20.48 -16.23 -20.55
CA ARG A 393 -20.20 -17.51 -21.21
C ARG A 393 -21.10 -18.65 -20.73
N HIS A 394 -21.24 -18.81 -19.40
CA HIS A 394 -21.79 -20.04 -18.83
C HIS A 394 -23.26 -19.90 -18.36
N VAL A 395 -23.75 -18.68 -18.12
CA VAL A 395 -25.14 -18.46 -17.70
C VAL A 395 -25.99 -17.86 -18.83
N VAL A 396 -25.45 -16.86 -19.52
CA VAL A 396 -26.14 -16.21 -20.65
C VAL A 396 -25.95 -16.98 -21.94
N LEU A 397 -24.86 -17.76 -22.05
CA LEU A 397 -24.48 -18.56 -23.23
C LEU A 397 -24.11 -17.69 -24.44
N LEU A 398 -23.45 -16.56 -24.19
CA LEU A 398 -22.88 -15.72 -25.25
C LEU A 398 -21.57 -16.36 -25.74
N ASP A 399 -21.58 -16.74 -27.01
CA ASP A 399 -20.41 -17.39 -27.63
C ASP A 399 -19.20 -16.48 -27.58
N LYS A 400 -18.06 -17.02 -27.11
CA LYS A 400 -16.76 -16.34 -27.02
C LYS A 400 -16.78 -15.00 -26.31
N ALA A 401 -17.76 -14.76 -25.38
CA ALA A 401 -17.75 -13.53 -24.58
C ALA A 401 -16.38 -13.33 -23.91
N ASN A 402 -15.82 -12.12 -24.01
CA ASN A 402 -14.48 -11.83 -23.50
C ASN A 402 -14.30 -10.33 -23.20
N SER A 403 -13.14 -9.97 -22.66
CA SER A 403 -12.64 -8.61 -22.68
C SER A 403 -11.93 -8.32 -24.00
N SER A 404 -12.14 -7.14 -24.59
CA SER A 404 -11.36 -6.68 -25.75
C SER A 404 -9.87 -6.45 -25.43
N GLU A 405 -9.47 -6.45 -24.14
CA GLU A 405 -8.06 -6.49 -23.74
C GLU A 405 -7.36 -7.78 -24.17
N PHE A 406 -8.07 -8.91 -24.15
CA PHE A 406 -7.49 -10.25 -24.38
C PHE A 406 -7.83 -10.79 -25.77
N ASP A 407 -8.98 -10.40 -26.32
CA ASP A 407 -9.39 -10.74 -27.67
C ASP A 407 -10.10 -9.53 -28.32
N GLU A 408 -9.34 -8.73 -29.08
CA GLU A 408 -9.87 -7.57 -29.81
C GLU A 408 -10.95 -7.91 -30.85
N LYS A 409 -11.05 -9.20 -31.24
CA LYS A 409 -11.99 -9.67 -32.27
C LYS A 409 -13.16 -10.47 -31.71
N THR A 410 -13.29 -10.52 -30.38
CA THR A 410 -14.42 -11.22 -29.76
C THR A 410 -15.76 -10.69 -30.31
N PRO A 411 -16.72 -11.57 -30.65
CA PRO A 411 -18.04 -11.14 -31.10
C PRO A 411 -18.89 -10.56 -29.95
N SER A 412 -18.48 -10.85 -28.70
CA SER A 412 -19.21 -10.43 -27.50
C SER A 412 -18.25 -9.77 -26.50
N PRO A 413 -17.79 -8.52 -26.75
CA PRO A 413 -16.90 -7.79 -25.86
C PRO A 413 -17.67 -7.25 -24.65
N VAL A 414 -17.96 -8.13 -23.68
CA VAL A 414 -18.70 -7.75 -22.45
C VAL A 414 -17.91 -6.82 -21.53
N ILE A 415 -16.59 -6.78 -21.73
CA ILE A 415 -15.66 -5.80 -21.16
C ILE A 415 -14.93 -5.13 -22.32
N ASP A 416 -14.97 -3.79 -22.39
CA ASP A 416 -14.39 -3.03 -23.50
C ASP A 416 -13.85 -1.66 -23.06
N LEU A 417 -13.12 -1.01 -23.96
CA LEU A 417 -12.72 0.39 -23.80
C LEU A 417 -13.92 1.33 -23.98
N LEU A 418 -13.97 2.40 -23.19
CA LEU A 418 -14.93 3.48 -23.45
C LEU A 418 -14.61 4.14 -24.79
N PRO A 419 -15.63 4.64 -25.53
CA PRO A 419 -15.45 5.29 -26.83
C PRO A 419 -14.41 6.41 -26.83
N GLU A 420 -14.33 7.16 -25.75
CA GLU A 420 -13.39 8.28 -25.55
C GLU A 420 -11.93 7.78 -25.40
N GLN A 421 -11.74 6.63 -24.79
CA GLN A 421 -10.42 6.01 -24.57
C GLN A 421 -9.85 5.40 -25.86
N LYS A 422 -10.70 4.99 -26.81
CA LYS A 422 -10.28 4.43 -28.11
C LYS A 422 -9.49 5.43 -28.98
N GLN A 423 -9.58 6.73 -28.69
CA GLN A 423 -8.90 7.81 -29.43
C GLN A 423 -7.53 8.18 -28.84
N ILE A 424 -7.18 7.72 -27.64
CA ILE A 424 -5.94 8.10 -26.92
C ILE A 424 -4.80 7.16 -27.31
N LYS A 425 -3.71 7.73 -27.86
CA LYS A 425 -2.52 6.97 -28.29
C LYS A 425 -1.56 6.61 -27.16
N GLU A 426 -1.54 7.39 -26.08
CA GLU A 426 -0.64 7.17 -24.92
C GLU A 426 -1.33 6.30 -23.87
N LYS A 427 -0.83 5.08 -23.68
CA LYS A 427 -1.44 4.08 -22.80
C LYS A 427 -1.57 4.53 -21.33
N GLY A 428 -0.65 5.32 -20.81
CA GLY A 428 -0.68 5.82 -19.42
C GLY A 428 -1.76 6.89 -19.16
N ALA A 429 -2.15 7.67 -20.18
CA ALA A 429 -3.12 8.77 -20.05
C ALA A 429 -4.60 8.35 -20.15
N SER A 430 -4.90 7.06 -20.35
CA SER A 430 -6.27 6.56 -20.59
C SER A 430 -6.87 5.75 -19.44
N MET A 431 -6.17 5.61 -18.30
CA MET A 431 -6.68 4.91 -17.13
C MET A 431 -7.58 5.80 -16.27
N ARG A 432 -8.62 5.22 -15.68
CA ARG A 432 -9.28 5.83 -14.51
C ARG A 432 -8.37 5.63 -13.31
N LEU A 433 -7.90 6.73 -12.76
CA LEU A 433 -6.95 6.76 -11.63
C LEU A 433 -7.48 7.63 -10.51
N GLY A 434 -7.46 7.12 -9.28
CA GLY A 434 -7.87 7.85 -8.10
C GLY A 434 -9.29 7.55 -7.65
N ALA A 435 -9.80 8.37 -6.75
CA ALA A 435 -11.10 8.18 -6.12
C ALA A 435 -12.24 8.71 -6.99
N PHE A 436 -13.25 7.86 -7.22
CA PHE A 436 -14.48 8.22 -7.91
C PHE A 436 -15.71 7.83 -7.07
N PRO A 437 -16.80 8.60 -7.17
CA PRO A 437 -18.04 8.28 -6.47
C PRO A 437 -18.76 7.10 -7.12
N CYS A 438 -19.42 6.30 -6.27
CA CYS A 438 -20.28 5.19 -6.68
C CYS A 438 -21.56 5.20 -5.86
N ILE A 439 -22.71 5.09 -6.55
CA ILE A 439 -24.04 5.02 -5.95
C ILE A 439 -24.44 3.56 -5.82
N LEU A 440 -24.84 3.16 -4.60
CA LEU A 440 -25.20 1.78 -4.25
C LEU A 440 -26.72 1.53 -4.29
N ASP A 441 -27.09 0.32 -4.74
CA ASP A 441 -28.46 -0.20 -4.60
C ASP A 441 -28.67 -0.64 -3.13
N GLN A 442 -29.77 -0.16 -2.51
CA GLN A 442 -30.11 -0.49 -1.12
C GLN A 442 -30.33 -1.99 -0.86
N ASP A 443 -30.77 -2.76 -1.85
CA ASP A 443 -30.96 -4.22 -1.78
C ASP A 443 -29.71 -4.94 -2.29
N SER A 444 -28.51 -4.62 -1.78
CA SER A 444 -27.23 -5.18 -2.22
C SER A 444 -26.33 -5.63 -1.07
N PHE A 445 -25.41 -6.55 -1.33
CA PHE A 445 -24.35 -6.91 -0.38
C PHE A 445 -23.44 -5.72 -0.10
N ALA A 446 -23.17 -4.90 -1.12
CA ALA A 446 -22.35 -3.70 -0.98
C ALA A 446 -23.02 -2.72 -0.01
N TYR A 447 -24.28 -2.36 -0.20
CA TYR A 447 -25.00 -1.47 0.73
C TYR A 447 -25.06 -2.05 2.14
N ALA A 448 -25.33 -3.35 2.26
CA ALA A 448 -25.33 -4.02 3.57
C ALA A 448 -23.96 -3.95 4.28
N ALA A 449 -22.86 -3.87 3.53
CA ALA A 449 -21.52 -3.73 4.08
C ALA A 449 -21.18 -2.28 4.46
N TYR A 450 -21.41 -1.31 3.56
CA TYR A 450 -21.06 0.11 3.77
C TYR A 450 -22.04 0.87 4.67
N GLN A 451 -23.34 0.54 4.58
CA GLN A 451 -24.44 1.29 5.22
C GLN A 451 -24.55 2.75 4.73
N GLU A 452 -24.06 3.03 3.55
CA GLU A 452 -24.06 4.34 2.90
C GLU A 452 -24.55 4.17 1.46
N LEU A 453 -25.27 5.18 0.92
CA LEU A 453 -25.78 5.14 -0.47
C LEU A 453 -24.75 5.60 -1.49
N GLU A 454 -23.91 6.53 -1.10
CA GLU A 454 -22.84 7.07 -1.93
C GLU A 454 -21.51 6.78 -1.27
N ILE A 455 -20.64 6.10 -2.00
CA ILE A 455 -19.28 5.79 -1.58
C ILE A 455 -18.29 6.40 -2.56
N SER A 456 -17.04 6.49 -2.15
CA SER A 456 -15.94 6.94 -3.03
C SER A 456 -14.80 5.95 -2.92
N GLU A 457 -14.39 5.36 -4.05
CA GLU A 457 -13.36 4.32 -4.08
C GLU A 457 -12.30 4.57 -5.14
N ARG A 458 -11.09 4.01 -4.95
CA ARG A 458 -9.93 4.22 -5.83
C ARG A 458 -9.93 3.26 -7.00
N HIS A 459 -9.68 3.79 -8.19
CA HIS A 459 -9.63 3.06 -9.45
C HIS A 459 -8.20 3.05 -10.02
N ARG A 460 -7.88 1.96 -10.73
CA ARG A 460 -6.67 1.80 -11.52
C ARG A 460 -6.94 0.83 -12.68
N HIS A 461 -7.67 1.25 -13.68
CA HIS A 461 -8.03 0.39 -14.82
C HIS A 461 -8.35 1.20 -16.08
N ARG A 462 -8.40 0.50 -17.21
CA ARG A 462 -8.72 1.08 -18.52
C ARG A 462 -10.00 0.52 -19.10
N TYR A 463 -10.24 -0.78 -18.90
CA TYR A 463 -11.39 -1.50 -19.45
C TYR A 463 -12.54 -1.44 -18.48
N GLU A 464 -13.76 -1.36 -19.04
CA GLU A 464 -15.01 -1.17 -18.31
C GLU A 464 -16.04 -2.21 -18.73
N PHE A 465 -17.07 -2.41 -17.91
CA PHE A 465 -18.26 -3.17 -18.28
C PHE A 465 -18.94 -2.53 -19.51
N ASN A 466 -19.19 -3.33 -20.54
CA ASN A 466 -19.84 -2.85 -21.76
C ASN A 466 -21.36 -2.84 -21.60
N ASN A 467 -21.96 -1.65 -21.57
CA ASN A 467 -23.40 -1.45 -21.38
C ASN A 467 -24.28 -2.05 -22.49
N ASP A 468 -23.75 -2.33 -23.67
CA ASP A 468 -24.50 -3.00 -24.75
C ASP A 468 -24.97 -4.40 -24.33
N PHE A 469 -24.29 -5.01 -23.37
CA PHE A 469 -24.64 -6.34 -22.82
C PHE A 469 -25.42 -6.26 -21.50
N LYS A 470 -25.68 -5.06 -20.95
CA LYS A 470 -26.32 -4.87 -19.64
C LYS A 470 -27.66 -5.59 -19.55
N GLU A 471 -28.56 -5.37 -20.53
CA GLU A 471 -29.90 -5.94 -20.50
C GLU A 471 -29.90 -7.47 -20.52
N VAL A 472 -29.07 -8.07 -21.38
CA VAL A 472 -29.04 -9.53 -21.51
C VAL A 472 -28.43 -10.20 -20.28
N LEU A 473 -27.42 -9.59 -19.65
CA LEU A 473 -26.80 -10.09 -18.42
C LEU A 473 -27.73 -9.97 -17.22
N THR A 474 -28.40 -8.82 -17.06
CA THR A 474 -29.31 -8.57 -15.94
C THR A 474 -30.60 -9.39 -16.04
N ALA A 475 -31.12 -9.63 -17.25
CA ALA A 475 -32.26 -10.51 -17.48
C ALA A 475 -32.01 -11.97 -17.02
N LYS A 476 -30.74 -12.39 -16.92
CA LYS A 476 -30.34 -13.70 -16.44
C LYS A 476 -29.95 -13.74 -14.96
N GLY A 477 -30.00 -12.60 -14.25
CA GLY A 477 -29.83 -12.53 -12.80
C GLY A 477 -28.49 -11.93 -12.32
N LEU A 478 -27.60 -11.46 -13.21
CA LEU A 478 -26.49 -10.62 -12.81
C LEU A 478 -27.05 -9.24 -12.42
N ARG A 479 -26.69 -8.74 -11.25
CA ARG A 479 -27.15 -7.41 -10.78
C ARG A 479 -26.01 -6.41 -10.87
N ILE A 480 -26.29 -5.21 -11.36
CA ILE A 480 -25.41 -4.06 -11.22
C ILE A 480 -25.90 -3.30 -9.99
N THR A 481 -25.14 -3.38 -8.89
CA THR A 481 -25.55 -2.87 -7.58
C THR A 481 -24.73 -1.64 -7.15
N GLY A 482 -23.73 -1.27 -7.92
CA GLY A 482 -23.02 -0.01 -7.82
C GLY A 482 -22.82 0.60 -9.20
N SER A 483 -23.02 1.90 -9.33
CA SER A 483 -22.83 2.63 -10.59
C SER A 483 -22.29 4.04 -10.34
N SER A 484 -21.67 4.63 -11.38
CA SER A 484 -21.33 6.06 -11.37
C SER A 484 -22.59 6.91 -11.13
N PRO A 485 -22.47 8.16 -10.63
CA PRO A 485 -23.62 9.01 -10.32
C PRO A 485 -24.57 9.27 -11.50
N ASP A 486 -24.04 9.26 -12.73
CA ASP A 486 -24.80 9.39 -13.97
C ASP A 486 -25.39 8.05 -14.48
N GLY A 487 -25.07 6.94 -13.80
CA GLY A 487 -25.50 5.59 -14.15
C GLY A 487 -24.83 4.99 -15.40
N SER A 488 -23.83 5.66 -15.96
CA SER A 488 -23.17 5.25 -17.20
C SER A 488 -22.15 4.12 -17.03
N LEU A 489 -21.56 3.98 -15.83
CA LEU A 489 -20.53 2.97 -15.52
C LEU A 489 -21.01 1.98 -14.45
N ALA A 490 -20.77 0.70 -14.68
CA ALA A 490 -21.04 -0.35 -13.71
C ALA A 490 -19.79 -0.51 -12.80
N GLU A 491 -19.96 -0.23 -11.51
CA GLU A 491 -18.90 -0.25 -10.51
C GLU A 491 -18.90 -1.52 -9.67
N ILE A 492 -20.10 -2.11 -9.44
CA ILE A 492 -20.26 -3.33 -8.67
C ILE A 492 -21.25 -4.26 -9.35
N VAL A 493 -20.91 -5.54 -9.43
CA VAL A 493 -21.80 -6.61 -9.87
C VAL A 493 -21.99 -7.64 -8.76
N GLU A 494 -23.21 -8.17 -8.63
CA GLU A 494 -23.58 -9.17 -7.61
C GLU A 494 -24.50 -10.26 -8.19
N ILE A 495 -24.52 -11.43 -7.51
CA ILE A 495 -25.51 -12.50 -7.75
C ILE A 495 -26.33 -12.66 -6.47
N LYS A 496 -27.62 -12.27 -6.51
CA LYS A 496 -28.50 -12.23 -5.33
C LYS A 496 -28.71 -13.61 -4.68
N ASP A 497 -28.88 -14.65 -5.49
CA ASP A 497 -29.14 -16.02 -5.03
C ASP A 497 -27.86 -16.77 -4.62
N HIS A 498 -26.80 -16.04 -4.30
CA HIS A 498 -25.54 -16.55 -3.79
C HIS A 498 -25.34 -16.11 -2.34
N PRO A 499 -24.70 -16.93 -1.47
CA PRO A 499 -24.41 -16.53 -0.08
C PRO A 499 -23.67 -15.20 0.04
N TRP A 500 -22.69 -14.99 -0.83
CA TRP A 500 -21.99 -13.73 -1.02
C TRP A 500 -21.17 -13.79 -2.32
N PHE A 501 -21.59 -13.08 -3.35
CA PHE A 501 -20.88 -12.98 -4.64
C PHE A 501 -20.88 -11.54 -5.07
N LEU A 502 -19.70 -10.92 -5.05
CA LEU A 502 -19.53 -9.53 -5.37
C LEU A 502 -18.25 -9.32 -6.19
N GLY A 503 -18.36 -8.55 -7.27
CA GLY A 503 -17.25 -8.01 -8.03
C GLY A 503 -17.29 -6.50 -8.00
N CYS A 504 -16.16 -5.82 -7.75
CA CYS A 504 -16.05 -4.36 -7.84
C CYS A 504 -14.95 -3.95 -8.82
N GLN A 505 -15.18 -2.86 -9.57
CA GLN A 505 -14.23 -2.35 -10.56
C GLN A 505 -13.08 -1.57 -9.92
N PHE A 506 -13.33 -0.96 -8.79
CA PHE A 506 -12.36 -0.24 -7.97
C PHE A 506 -11.50 -1.17 -7.10
N HIS A 507 -10.52 -0.58 -6.42
CA HIS A 507 -9.55 -1.25 -5.54
C HIS A 507 -9.79 -0.90 -4.06
N PRO A 508 -10.70 -1.60 -3.36
CA PRO A 508 -11.04 -1.31 -1.96
C PRO A 508 -9.87 -1.57 -1.00
N GLU A 509 -8.91 -2.43 -1.40
CA GLU A 509 -7.73 -2.74 -0.62
C GLU A 509 -6.89 -1.51 -0.28
N PHE A 510 -6.88 -0.47 -1.14
CA PHE A 510 -6.10 0.75 -0.90
C PHE A 510 -6.64 1.62 0.23
N LYS A 511 -7.88 1.43 0.64
CA LYS A 511 -8.50 2.22 1.71
C LYS A 511 -8.61 1.49 3.04
N SER A 512 -8.23 0.21 3.10
CA SER A 512 -8.33 -0.59 4.33
C SER A 512 -7.24 -0.23 5.34
N ARG A 513 -7.61 -0.11 6.62
CA ARG A 513 -6.71 0.16 7.75
C ARG A 513 -6.97 -0.82 8.89
N PRO A 514 -5.99 -1.13 9.75
CA PRO A 514 -6.21 -2.06 10.86
C PRO A 514 -7.24 -1.54 11.87
N THR A 515 -7.28 -0.21 12.11
CA THR A 515 -8.23 0.45 13.00
C THR A 515 -9.57 0.81 12.33
N SER A 516 -9.66 0.71 11.00
CA SER A 516 -10.85 0.96 10.18
C SER A 516 -10.85 0.02 8.98
N PRO A 517 -11.09 -1.29 9.19
CA PRO A 517 -11.10 -2.30 8.15
C PRO A 517 -12.15 -2.01 7.09
N HIS A 518 -11.79 -2.23 5.83
CA HIS A 518 -12.70 -1.91 4.72
C HIS A 518 -13.97 -2.78 4.74
N PRO A 519 -15.17 -2.19 4.57
CA PRO A 519 -16.46 -2.88 4.74
C PRO A 519 -16.63 -4.12 3.87
N LEU A 520 -16.24 -4.08 2.59
CA LEU A 520 -16.37 -5.22 1.67
C LEU A 520 -15.52 -6.41 2.12
N PHE A 521 -14.27 -6.18 2.53
CA PHE A 521 -13.41 -7.25 3.04
C PHE A 521 -13.96 -7.84 4.33
N THR A 522 -14.44 -6.99 5.24
CA THR A 522 -15.06 -7.42 6.50
C THR A 522 -16.29 -8.31 6.25
N SER A 523 -17.16 -7.90 5.30
CA SER A 523 -18.34 -8.67 4.91
C SER A 523 -17.97 -10.00 4.23
N PHE A 524 -16.96 -9.99 3.35
CA PHE A 524 -16.47 -11.19 2.67
C PHE A 524 -15.92 -12.23 3.65
N ILE A 525 -15.07 -11.83 4.61
CA ILE A 525 -14.55 -12.75 5.64
C ILE A 525 -15.67 -13.29 6.52
N ARG A 526 -16.64 -12.46 6.89
CA ARG A 526 -17.84 -12.93 7.63
C ARG A 526 -18.61 -13.99 6.85
N ALA A 527 -18.81 -13.80 5.55
CA ALA A 527 -19.44 -14.79 4.69
C ALA A 527 -18.64 -16.09 4.59
N ALA A 528 -17.30 -16.02 4.50
CA ALA A 528 -16.42 -17.18 4.50
C ALA A 528 -16.51 -17.99 5.82
N MET A 529 -16.58 -17.31 6.98
CA MET A 529 -16.79 -17.96 8.28
C MET A 529 -18.13 -18.70 8.32
N GLN A 530 -19.21 -18.08 7.82
CA GLN A 530 -20.53 -18.71 7.74
C GLN A 530 -20.53 -19.93 6.81
N TYR A 531 -19.87 -19.82 5.66
CA TYR A 531 -19.72 -20.92 4.72
C TYR A 531 -18.97 -22.11 5.35
N LYS A 532 -17.83 -21.85 6.01
CA LYS A 532 -17.07 -22.88 6.74
C LYS A 532 -17.91 -23.60 7.77
N THR A 533 -18.75 -22.87 8.51
CA THR A 533 -19.62 -23.45 9.53
C THR A 533 -20.70 -24.37 8.93
N ARG A 534 -21.24 -24.03 7.75
CA ARG A 534 -22.24 -24.84 7.04
C ARG A 534 -21.66 -26.09 6.37
N ARG A 535 -20.37 -26.07 6.02
CA ARG A 535 -19.67 -27.17 5.36
C ARG A 535 -19.20 -28.24 6.33
N LYS A 536 -19.02 -27.90 7.62
CA LYS A 536 -18.77 -28.86 8.71
C LYS A 536 -20.03 -29.59 9.10
#